data_21b7f788a6e2dc041d1cf79d0acc8b8f
#
_entry.id   21b7f788a6e2dc041d1cf79d0acc8b8f
#
_cell.length_a   1.000
_cell.length_b   1.000
_cell.length_c   1.000
_cell.angle_alpha   90.00
_cell.angle_beta   90.00
_cell.angle_gamma   90.00
#
_symmetry.space_group_name_H-M   'P 1'
#
loop_
_entity.id
_entity.type
_entity.pdbx_description
1 polymer ?
#
loop_
_entity_poly.entity_id
_entity_poly.type
_entity_poly.pdbx_seq_one_letter_code
_entity_poly.pdbx_strand_id
1 'polypeptide(L)'
;MLIDVHCHLDLYGNPGEIVARAKKVGVSKIVSVSMEFNSMTKNLELANSFRNIVKPALGVHPAEVESLPHNELKKAIEFLRENVGKAVAIGEVGLDHYFSKSKDTWRRQEEVFRVMLEVAIDAKLPVIVHSLRAEKDVFHILREYEELQVIIHWYTGPASLVKEGIRRGYFFSITPAISYSAKVRRVVKQVELDHILSESDGPVKYRGVEGEPANCKLVIEKIAEIKNLSVSTVEDSLFENAKQLFKL
;
A
#
# COMPACT_ATOMS: atom_id res chain seq x y z
N MET A 1 13.98 -3.44 -13.43
CA MET A 1 14.12 -3.00 -12.00
C MET A 1 12.78 -3.14 -11.30
N LEU A 2 12.76 -3.55 -10.02
CA LEU A 2 11.52 -3.80 -9.27
C LEU A 2 11.26 -2.68 -8.26
N ILE A 3 9.98 -2.42 -7.98
CA ILE A 3 9.55 -1.54 -6.87
C ILE A 3 8.55 -2.31 -6.02
N ASP A 4 8.81 -2.38 -4.72
CA ASP A 4 7.85 -2.81 -3.72
C ASP A 4 7.05 -1.58 -3.25
N VAL A 5 5.77 -1.52 -3.60
CA VAL A 5 4.96 -0.33 -3.30
C VAL A 5 4.29 -0.37 -1.94
N HIS A 6 4.45 -1.48 -1.19
CA HIS A 6 3.85 -1.63 0.14
C HIS A 6 4.60 -2.69 0.98
N CYS A 7 5.31 -2.22 1.98
CA CYS A 7 6.04 -3.06 2.94
C CYS A 7 6.06 -2.35 4.31
N HIS A 8 5.82 -3.06 5.40
CA HIS A 8 6.01 -2.58 6.77
C HIS A 8 7.46 -2.85 7.21
N LEU A 9 8.40 -2.12 6.62
CA LEU A 9 9.84 -2.35 6.84
C LEU A 9 10.27 -2.10 8.30
N ASP A 10 9.55 -1.25 9.01
CA ASP A 10 9.73 -0.92 10.43
C ASP A 10 9.40 -2.06 11.39
N LEU A 11 8.67 -3.10 10.93
CA LEU A 11 8.29 -4.26 11.74
C LEU A 11 9.33 -5.39 11.72
N TYR A 12 10.34 -5.35 10.85
CA TYR A 12 11.38 -6.35 10.82
C TYR A 12 12.44 -6.11 11.90
N GLY A 13 12.90 -7.18 12.54
CA GLY A 13 13.99 -7.12 13.53
C GLY A 13 15.33 -6.66 12.95
N ASN A 14 15.58 -6.93 11.66
CA ASN A 14 16.78 -6.47 10.93
C ASN A 14 16.42 -5.93 9.53
N PRO A 15 15.95 -4.69 9.43
CA PRO A 15 15.58 -4.07 8.13
C PRO A 15 16.75 -4.03 7.13
N GLY A 16 17.98 -3.94 7.61
CA GLY A 16 19.19 -3.92 6.75
C GLY A 16 19.38 -5.20 5.95
N GLU A 17 19.11 -6.36 6.55
CA GLU A 17 19.16 -7.65 5.85
C GLU A 17 18.03 -7.77 4.82
N ILE A 18 16.84 -7.29 5.14
CA ILE A 18 15.69 -7.26 4.20
C ILE A 18 16.05 -6.42 2.97
N VAL A 19 16.55 -5.20 3.19
CA VAL A 19 17.00 -4.31 2.10
C VAL A 19 18.13 -4.96 1.27
N ALA A 20 19.05 -5.66 1.91
CA ALA A 20 20.14 -6.35 1.19
C ALA A 20 19.62 -7.50 0.31
N ARG A 21 18.66 -8.31 0.80
CA ARG A 21 18.01 -9.36 0.00
C ARG A 21 17.20 -8.78 -1.15
N ALA A 22 16.45 -7.72 -0.90
CA ALA A 22 15.68 -7.00 -1.92
C ALA A 22 16.58 -6.53 -3.09
N LYS A 23 17.70 -5.89 -2.77
CA LYS A 23 18.68 -5.44 -3.78
C LYS A 23 19.22 -6.59 -4.64
N LYS A 24 19.50 -7.75 -4.04
CA LYS A 24 20.04 -8.92 -4.77
C LYS A 24 19.11 -9.42 -5.88
N VAL A 25 17.80 -9.23 -5.75
CA VAL A 25 16.82 -9.64 -6.77
C VAL A 25 16.38 -8.50 -7.68
N GLY A 26 16.97 -7.31 -7.55
CA GLY A 26 16.71 -6.17 -8.44
C GLY A 26 15.66 -5.19 -7.92
N VAL A 27 15.23 -5.26 -6.66
CA VAL A 27 14.36 -4.24 -6.04
C VAL A 27 15.15 -2.95 -5.86
N SER A 28 14.72 -1.90 -6.54
CA SER A 28 15.37 -0.59 -6.56
C SER A 28 14.76 0.40 -5.56
N LYS A 29 13.47 0.24 -5.25
CA LYS A 29 12.74 1.04 -4.27
C LYS A 29 11.81 0.17 -3.43
N ILE A 30 11.61 0.58 -2.17
CA ILE A 30 10.67 0.02 -1.21
C ILE A 30 9.89 1.18 -0.62
N VAL A 31 8.58 1.21 -0.85
CA VAL A 31 7.69 2.14 -0.15
C VAL A 31 7.36 1.51 1.20
N SER A 32 7.91 2.10 2.27
CA SER A 32 7.69 1.64 3.64
C SER A 32 6.49 2.38 4.23
N VAL A 33 5.39 1.66 4.42
CA VAL A 33 4.12 2.21 4.91
C VAL A 33 4.07 2.23 6.43
N SER A 34 3.30 3.17 6.97
CA SER A 34 3.19 3.38 8.41
C SER A 34 1.82 2.98 8.94
N MET A 35 1.78 2.57 10.21
CA MET A 35 0.55 2.20 10.90
C MET A 35 0.09 3.25 11.94
N GLU A 36 1.03 3.92 12.61
CA GLU A 36 0.78 4.91 13.68
C GLU A 36 2.02 5.80 13.89
N PHE A 37 2.01 6.63 14.94
CA PHE A 37 3.07 7.62 15.22
C PHE A 37 4.48 7.02 15.27
N ASN A 38 4.69 5.93 16.03
CA ASN A 38 6.03 5.34 16.16
C ASN A 38 6.50 4.70 14.85
N SER A 39 5.57 4.08 14.13
CA SER A 39 5.82 3.52 12.79
C SER A 39 6.23 4.63 11.80
N MET A 40 5.53 5.78 11.79
CA MET A 40 5.92 6.93 10.96
C MET A 40 7.34 7.42 11.29
N THR A 41 7.67 7.53 12.57
CA THR A 41 9.00 7.95 13.03
C THR A 41 10.08 6.99 12.54
N LYS A 42 9.90 5.68 12.76
CA LYS A 42 10.83 4.64 12.30
C LYS A 42 10.98 4.64 10.78
N ASN A 43 9.90 4.80 10.03
CA ASN A 43 9.96 4.84 8.57
C ASN A 43 10.75 6.04 8.03
N LEU A 44 10.65 7.20 8.70
CA LEU A 44 11.51 8.35 8.38
C LEU A 44 12.98 8.08 8.69
N GLU A 45 13.30 7.40 9.79
CA GLU A 45 14.66 6.98 10.14
C GLU A 45 15.22 5.97 9.13
N LEU A 46 14.42 4.97 8.73
CA LEU A 46 14.77 3.99 7.71
C LEU A 46 15.01 4.65 6.35
N ALA A 47 14.17 5.61 5.96
CA ALA A 47 14.37 6.38 4.74
C ALA A 47 15.67 7.21 4.79
N ASN A 48 16.05 7.74 5.93
CA ASN A 48 17.34 8.41 6.12
C ASN A 48 18.53 7.45 6.04
N SER A 49 18.41 6.26 6.65
CA SER A 49 19.46 5.24 6.67
C SER A 49 19.66 4.56 5.32
N PHE A 50 18.58 4.40 4.55
CA PHE A 50 18.57 3.72 3.25
C PHE A 50 18.05 4.63 2.12
N ARG A 51 18.52 5.89 2.07
CA ARG A 51 18.01 7.00 1.22
C ARG A 51 17.76 6.64 -0.24
N ASN A 52 18.57 5.76 -0.81
CA ASN A 52 18.49 5.40 -2.23
C ASN A 52 17.44 4.35 -2.53
N ILE A 53 16.92 3.64 -1.53
CA ILE A 53 15.98 2.54 -1.75
C ILE A 53 14.69 2.68 -0.95
N VAL A 54 14.73 3.10 0.33
CA VAL A 54 13.53 3.23 1.16
C VAL A 54 12.89 4.59 0.96
N LYS A 55 11.58 4.58 0.73
CA LYS A 55 10.71 5.76 0.57
C LYS A 55 9.56 5.66 1.57
N PRO A 56 9.36 6.63 2.45
CA PRO A 56 8.33 6.54 3.47
C PRO A 56 6.95 6.89 2.90
N ALA A 57 5.94 6.13 3.28
CA ALA A 57 4.54 6.53 3.22
C ALA A 57 4.03 6.70 4.65
N LEU A 58 3.40 7.84 4.93
CA LEU A 58 2.96 8.20 6.27
C LEU A 58 1.43 8.08 6.37
N GLY A 59 0.95 7.42 7.42
CA GLY A 59 -0.48 7.19 7.60
C GLY A 59 -0.82 6.60 8.95
N VAL A 60 -2.13 6.51 9.23
CA VAL A 60 -2.69 5.79 10.39
C VAL A 60 -3.56 4.66 9.88
N HIS A 61 -3.13 3.44 10.12
CA HIS A 61 -3.82 2.22 9.71
C HIS A 61 -5.16 2.07 10.44
N PRO A 62 -6.25 1.67 9.78
CA PRO A 62 -7.56 1.57 10.41
C PRO A 62 -7.61 0.66 11.64
N ALA A 63 -6.82 -0.40 11.71
CA ALA A 63 -6.75 -1.27 12.88
C ALA A 63 -6.22 -0.54 14.14
N GLU A 64 -5.36 0.45 13.97
CA GLU A 64 -4.81 1.24 15.08
C GLU A 64 -5.80 2.30 15.62
N VAL A 65 -6.76 2.72 14.79
CA VAL A 65 -7.75 3.73 15.17
C VAL A 65 -8.60 3.30 16.37
N GLU A 66 -8.85 1.98 16.54
CA GLU A 66 -9.62 1.45 17.66
C GLU A 66 -8.83 1.54 18.98
N SER A 67 -7.54 1.19 18.94
CA SER A 67 -6.68 1.08 20.12
C SER A 67 -6.13 2.43 20.59
N LEU A 68 -5.95 3.40 19.68
CA LEU A 68 -5.33 4.69 19.99
C LEU A 68 -6.29 5.61 20.76
N PRO A 69 -5.87 6.16 21.93
CA PRO A 69 -6.57 7.27 22.57
C PRO A 69 -6.70 8.48 21.64
N HIS A 70 -7.74 9.29 21.82
CA HIS A 70 -8.00 10.44 20.94
C HIS A 70 -6.82 11.44 20.86
N ASN A 71 -6.14 11.67 21.98
CA ASN A 71 -4.96 12.54 22.02
C ASN A 71 -3.76 11.97 21.25
N GLU A 72 -3.56 10.63 21.26
CA GLU A 72 -2.49 9.98 20.50
C GLU A 72 -2.78 9.99 19.00
N LEU A 73 -4.03 9.76 18.62
CA LEU A 73 -4.47 9.89 17.23
C LEU A 73 -4.25 11.32 16.72
N LYS A 74 -4.61 12.33 17.52
CA LYS A 74 -4.38 13.75 17.17
C LYS A 74 -2.89 14.02 16.97
N LYS A 75 -2.03 13.56 17.87
CA LYS A 75 -0.56 13.69 17.74
C LYS A 75 -0.04 13.01 16.46
N ALA A 76 -0.56 11.82 16.12
CA ALA A 76 -0.16 11.11 14.90
C ALA A 76 -0.51 11.91 13.65
N ILE A 77 -1.71 12.52 13.60
CA ILE A 77 -2.15 13.38 12.49
C ILE A 77 -1.31 14.66 12.39
N GLU A 78 -1.03 15.31 13.52
CA GLU A 78 -0.18 16.51 13.57
C GLU A 78 1.24 16.18 13.08
N PHE A 79 1.84 15.10 13.57
CA PHE A 79 3.16 14.64 13.14
C PHE A 79 3.20 14.33 11.63
N LEU A 80 2.17 13.70 11.11
CA LEU A 80 2.05 13.42 9.68
C LEU A 80 2.06 14.72 8.88
N ARG A 81 1.24 15.71 9.26
CA ARG A 81 1.17 17.01 8.59
C ARG A 81 2.51 17.75 8.59
N GLU A 82 3.24 17.72 9.71
CA GLU A 82 4.57 18.33 9.83
C GLU A 82 5.64 17.65 8.97
N ASN A 83 5.47 16.36 8.67
CA ASN A 83 6.47 15.55 7.97
C ASN A 83 6.04 15.12 6.56
N VAL A 84 4.85 15.50 6.09
CA VAL A 84 4.27 15.07 4.81
C VAL A 84 5.19 15.34 3.61
N GLY A 85 5.94 16.43 3.64
CA GLY A 85 6.92 16.78 2.59
C GLY A 85 8.10 15.79 2.45
N LYS A 86 8.26 14.85 3.39
CA LYS A 86 9.27 13.79 3.33
C LYS A 86 8.71 12.48 2.78
N ALA A 87 7.38 12.37 2.67
CA ALA A 87 6.69 11.17 2.23
C ALA A 87 6.53 11.14 0.69
N VAL A 88 6.41 9.93 0.13
CA VAL A 88 6.05 9.70 -1.27
C VAL A 88 4.59 9.34 -1.46
N ALA A 89 3.89 9.01 -0.37
CA ALA A 89 2.46 8.70 -0.34
C ALA A 89 1.87 8.93 1.06
N ILE A 90 0.55 9.04 1.16
CA ILE A 90 -0.18 8.88 2.41
C ILE A 90 -0.60 7.41 2.51
N GLY A 91 -0.17 6.73 3.57
CA GLY A 91 -0.44 5.29 3.73
C GLY A 91 0.36 4.64 4.86
N GLU A 92 -0.19 3.57 5.39
CA GLU A 92 -1.42 2.91 5.01
C GLU A 92 -2.62 3.55 5.71
N VAL A 93 -3.72 3.73 4.98
CA VAL A 93 -4.95 4.37 5.49
C VAL A 93 -6.18 3.64 4.94
N GLY A 94 -7.37 3.87 5.49
CA GLY A 94 -8.58 3.24 4.95
C GLY A 94 -9.52 2.71 6.02
N LEU A 95 -10.22 1.60 5.71
CA LEU A 95 -11.20 0.97 6.59
C LEU A 95 -10.91 -0.53 6.74
N ASP A 96 -11.12 -1.05 7.96
CA ASP A 96 -11.06 -2.48 8.27
C ASP A 96 -12.28 -2.93 9.06
N HIS A 97 -13.12 -3.76 8.44
CA HIS A 97 -14.29 -4.35 9.09
C HIS A 97 -14.07 -5.84 9.46
N TYR A 98 -12.83 -6.32 9.33
CA TYR A 98 -12.47 -7.68 9.70
C TYR A 98 -11.90 -7.75 11.13
N PHE A 99 -10.92 -6.94 11.44
CA PHE A 99 -10.31 -6.87 12.78
C PHE A 99 -11.17 -6.06 13.73
N SER A 100 -11.74 -4.94 13.28
CA SER A 100 -12.68 -4.12 14.05
C SER A 100 -14.13 -4.45 13.70
N LYS A 101 -14.95 -4.79 14.72
CA LYS A 101 -16.34 -5.23 14.51
C LYS A 101 -17.39 -4.26 15.06
N SER A 102 -16.96 -3.24 15.78
CA SER A 102 -17.84 -2.22 16.34
C SER A 102 -18.19 -1.14 15.29
N LYS A 103 -19.49 -0.81 15.17
CA LYS A 103 -19.93 0.28 14.31
C LYS A 103 -19.38 1.65 14.71
N ASP A 104 -19.12 1.86 16.00
CA ASP A 104 -18.53 3.11 16.48
C ASP A 104 -17.06 3.20 16.05
N THR A 105 -16.34 2.08 16.07
CA THR A 105 -14.99 2.02 15.51
C THR A 105 -15.00 2.29 13.99
N TRP A 106 -15.94 1.72 13.24
CA TRP A 106 -16.04 1.96 11.80
C TRP A 106 -16.27 3.45 11.47
N ARG A 107 -17.15 4.13 12.23
CA ARG A 107 -17.35 5.58 12.09
C ARG A 107 -16.07 6.36 12.37
N ARG A 108 -15.36 5.99 13.43
CA ARG A 108 -14.08 6.63 13.77
C ARG A 108 -13.01 6.37 12.70
N GLN A 109 -12.94 5.16 12.13
CA GLN A 109 -12.07 4.86 11.00
C GLN A 109 -12.42 5.75 9.78
N GLU A 110 -13.70 5.90 9.47
CA GLU A 110 -14.16 6.77 8.37
C GLU A 110 -13.73 8.23 8.59
N GLU A 111 -13.93 8.78 9.79
CA GLU A 111 -13.49 10.14 10.15
C GLU A 111 -11.97 10.32 9.94
N VAL A 112 -11.17 9.37 10.41
CA VAL A 112 -9.72 9.39 10.24
C VAL A 112 -9.33 9.25 8.77
N PHE A 113 -9.97 8.33 8.04
CA PHE A 113 -9.70 8.12 6.63
C PHE A 113 -9.93 9.40 5.82
N ARG A 114 -11.06 10.09 6.03
CA ARG A 114 -11.35 11.38 5.38
C ARG A 114 -10.27 12.43 5.66
N VAL A 115 -9.82 12.55 6.91
CA VAL A 115 -8.72 13.46 7.27
C VAL A 115 -7.44 13.10 6.51
N MET A 116 -7.11 11.81 6.35
CA MET A 116 -5.94 11.36 5.59
C MET A 116 -6.05 11.70 4.10
N LEU A 117 -7.25 11.55 3.51
CA LEU A 117 -7.51 11.91 2.11
C LEU A 117 -7.34 13.42 1.88
N GLU A 118 -7.83 14.26 2.79
CA GLU A 118 -7.62 15.71 2.74
C GLU A 118 -6.14 16.08 2.80
N VAL A 119 -5.37 15.46 3.70
CA VAL A 119 -3.92 15.67 3.76
C VAL A 119 -3.23 15.25 2.46
N ALA A 120 -3.68 14.16 1.84
CA ALA A 120 -3.12 13.70 0.56
C ALA A 120 -3.39 14.69 -0.58
N ILE A 121 -4.57 15.29 -0.63
CA ILE A 121 -4.93 16.35 -1.59
C ILE A 121 -4.02 17.57 -1.40
N ASP A 122 -3.94 18.08 -0.18
CA ASP A 122 -3.14 19.27 0.16
C ASP A 122 -1.66 19.06 -0.21
N ALA A 123 -1.14 17.85 0.04
CA ALA A 123 0.25 17.48 -0.26
C ALA A 123 0.48 17.04 -1.72
N LYS A 124 -0.57 16.82 -2.52
CA LYS A 124 -0.53 16.27 -3.88
C LYS A 124 0.22 14.94 -3.95
N LEU A 125 -0.07 14.06 -2.96
CA LEU A 125 0.49 12.73 -2.84
C LEU A 125 -0.55 11.67 -3.16
N PRO A 126 -0.16 10.50 -3.70
CA PRO A 126 -1.04 9.35 -3.83
C PRO A 126 -1.39 8.77 -2.46
N VAL A 127 -2.49 8.01 -2.41
CA VAL A 127 -2.92 7.29 -1.20
C VAL A 127 -2.84 5.79 -1.38
N ILE A 128 -2.31 5.09 -0.35
CA ILE A 128 -2.27 3.61 -0.28
C ILE A 128 -3.36 3.16 0.68
N VAL A 129 -4.38 2.48 0.14
CA VAL A 129 -5.66 2.27 0.80
C VAL A 129 -5.87 0.81 1.19
N HIS A 130 -6.05 0.59 2.48
CA HIS A 130 -6.54 -0.64 3.09
C HIS A 130 -8.06 -0.72 3.00
N SER A 131 -8.63 -1.91 2.70
CA SER A 131 -10.07 -2.05 2.48
C SER A 131 -10.67 -3.38 2.93
N LEU A 132 -10.05 -4.07 3.90
CA LEU A 132 -10.42 -5.44 4.26
C LEU A 132 -11.84 -5.55 4.82
N ARG A 133 -12.74 -6.24 4.06
CA ARG A 133 -14.19 -6.36 4.29
C ARG A 133 -14.95 -5.03 4.34
N ALA A 134 -14.32 -3.93 3.94
CA ALA A 134 -14.86 -2.58 3.89
C ALA A 134 -14.84 -1.99 2.47
N GLU A 135 -14.62 -2.83 1.45
CA GLU A 135 -14.35 -2.39 0.08
C GLU A 135 -15.44 -1.47 -0.48
N LYS A 136 -16.72 -1.74 -0.15
CA LYS A 136 -17.85 -0.91 -0.62
C LYS A 136 -17.83 0.47 0.02
N ASP A 137 -17.53 0.53 1.32
CA ASP A 137 -17.53 1.78 2.08
C ASP A 137 -16.31 2.63 1.71
N VAL A 138 -15.14 2.00 1.54
CA VAL A 138 -13.95 2.65 0.99
C VAL A 138 -14.23 3.28 -0.37
N PHE A 139 -14.81 2.53 -1.32
CA PHE A 139 -15.14 3.07 -2.64
C PHE A 139 -16.21 4.15 -2.58
N HIS A 140 -17.17 4.03 -1.65
CA HIS A 140 -18.18 5.07 -1.44
C HIS A 140 -17.52 6.41 -1.06
N ILE A 141 -16.60 6.39 -0.10
CA ILE A 141 -15.84 7.57 0.33
C ILE A 141 -14.96 8.11 -0.81
N LEU A 142 -14.18 7.25 -1.45
CA LEU A 142 -13.26 7.66 -2.52
C LEU A 142 -13.96 8.31 -3.73
N ARG A 143 -15.26 8.09 -3.93
CA ARG A 143 -16.05 8.80 -4.98
C ARG A 143 -16.10 10.30 -4.78
N GLU A 144 -15.95 10.76 -3.56
CA GLU A 144 -15.97 12.18 -3.19
C GLU A 144 -14.63 12.88 -3.44
N TYR A 145 -13.56 12.12 -3.79
CA TYR A 145 -12.19 12.58 -3.92
C TYR A 145 -11.61 12.24 -5.31
N GLU A 146 -12.21 12.80 -6.36
CA GLU A 146 -11.89 12.43 -7.77
C GLU A 146 -10.47 12.78 -8.21
N GLU A 147 -9.83 13.75 -7.57
CA GLU A 147 -8.49 14.24 -7.91
C GLU A 147 -7.35 13.37 -7.34
N LEU A 148 -7.66 12.42 -6.43
CA LEU A 148 -6.64 11.60 -5.79
C LEU A 148 -6.16 10.47 -6.70
N GLN A 149 -4.84 10.26 -6.71
CA GLN A 149 -4.24 9.03 -7.19
C GLN A 149 -4.33 7.97 -6.09
N VAL A 150 -5.05 6.89 -6.37
CA VAL A 150 -5.40 5.87 -5.37
C VAL A 150 -4.76 4.54 -5.71
N ILE A 151 -4.14 3.92 -4.72
CA ILE A 151 -3.65 2.54 -4.75
C ILE A 151 -4.53 1.74 -3.81
N ILE A 152 -5.29 0.79 -4.36
CA ILE A 152 -6.03 -0.18 -3.53
C ILE A 152 -5.09 -1.36 -3.25
N HIS A 153 -4.60 -1.39 -2.01
CA HIS A 153 -3.70 -2.40 -1.52
C HIS A 153 -4.41 -3.75 -1.36
N TRP A 154 -3.73 -4.83 -1.78
CA TRP A 154 -4.16 -6.24 -1.63
C TRP A 154 -5.66 -6.49 -1.80
N TYR A 155 -6.23 -5.99 -2.87
CA TYR A 155 -7.67 -6.07 -3.08
C TYR A 155 -8.19 -7.49 -3.27
N THR A 156 -9.24 -7.86 -2.54
CA THR A 156 -9.90 -9.19 -2.66
C THR A 156 -11.43 -9.11 -2.71
N GLY A 157 -11.97 -7.93 -2.90
CA GLY A 157 -13.39 -7.62 -2.88
C GLY A 157 -14.15 -7.92 -4.18
N PRO A 158 -15.34 -7.31 -4.37
CA PRO A 158 -16.20 -7.52 -5.53
C PRO A 158 -15.55 -7.10 -6.86
N ALA A 159 -15.74 -7.90 -7.90
CA ALA A 159 -15.24 -7.63 -9.26
C ALA A 159 -15.81 -6.34 -9.88
N SER A 160 -17.02 -5.93 -9.49
CA SER A 160 -17.64 -4.68 -9.94
C SER A 160 -16.85 -3.44 -9.49
N LEU A 161 -16.28 -3.47 -8.29
CA LEU A 161 -15.45 -2.38 -7.77
C LEU A 161 -14.09 -2.32 -8.44
N VAL A 162 -13.53 -3.46 -8.89
CA VAL A 162 -12.32 -3.45 -9.73
C VAL A 162 -12.57 -2.66 -11.02
N LYS A 163 -13.69 -2.94 -11.72
CA LYS A 163 -14.06 -2.20 -12.93
C LYS A 163 -14.29 -0.72 -12.66
N GLU A 164 -14.88 -0.38 -11.53
CA GLU A 164 -15.06 1.01 -11.11
C GLU A 164 -13.70 1.69 -10.85
N GLY A 165 -12.81 1.05 -10.11
CA GLY A 165 -11.49 1.57 -9.80
C GLY A 165 -10.67 1.87 -11.08
N ILE A 166 -10.68 0.95 -12.05
CA ILE A 166 -10.01 1.16 -13.35
C ILE A 166 -10.57 2.42 -14.05
N ARG A 167 -11.90 2.57 -14.12
CA ARG A 167 -12.51 3.77 -14.75
C ARG A 167 -12.15 5.08 -14.03
N ARG A 168 -11.81 5.00 -12.73
CA ARG A 168 -11.37 6.14 -11.91
C ARG A 168 -9.86 6.35 -11.93
N GLY A 169 -9.10 5.51 -12.66
CA GLY A 169 -7.65 5.57 -12.71
C GLY A 169 -6.96 5.00 -11.46
N TYR A 170 -7.63 4.17 -10.66
CA TYR A 170 -7.03 3.56 -9.48
C TYR A 170 -6.06 2.45 -9.87
N PHE A 171 -4.99 2.33 -9.09
CA PHE A 171 -4.04 1.22 -9.17
C PHE A 171 -4.42 0.12 -8.17
N PHE A 172 -4.04 -1.12 -8.52
CA PHE A 172 -4.21 -2.28 -7.65
C PHE A 172 -2.86 -2.94 -7.41
N SER A 173 -2.41 -2.98 -6.17
CA SER A 173 -1.16 -3.65 -5.83
C SER A 173 -1.40 -5.12 -5.52
N ILE A 174 -0.49 -5.94 -5.99
CA ILE A 174 -0.60 -7.39 -5.99
C ILE A 174 0.46 -7.99 -5.08
N THR A 175 -0.01 -8.78 -4.11
CA THR A 175 0.81 -9.46 -3.10
C THR A 175 1.27 -10.86 -3.55
N PRO A 176 2.25 -11.48 -2.85
CA PRO A 176 2.64 -12.89 -3.03
C PRO A 176 1.50 -13.90 -2.88
N ALA A 177 0.35 -13.50 -2.32
CA ALA A 177 -0.87 -14.32 -2.29
C ALA A 177 -1.37 -14.71 -3.70
N ILE A 178 -0.93 -14.05 -4.76
CA ILE A 178 -1.19 -14.42 -6.17
C ILE A 178 -0.83 -15.88 -6.44
N SER A 179 0.15 -16.44 -5.74
CA SER A 179 0.59 -17.84 -5.92
C SER A 179 -0.49 -18.87 -5.57
N TYR A 180 -1.45 -18.53 -4.68
CA TYR A 180 -2.48 -19.45 -4.20
C TYR A 180 -3.90 -18.88 -4.13
N SER A 181 -4.06 -17.55 -4.11
CA SER A 181 -5.37 -16.90 -3.96
C SER A 181 -6.08 -16.73 -5.29
N ALA A 182 -7.19 -17.44 -5.47
CA ALA A 182 -8.04 -17.26 -6.65
C ALA A 182 -8.63 -15.84 -6.73
N LYS A 183 -8.85 -15.16 -5.60
CA LYS A 183 -9.34 -13.79 -5.56
C LYS A 183 -8.30 -12.81 -6.12
N VAL A 184 -7.04 -12.90 -5.69
CA VAL A 184 -5.95 -12.07 -6.19
C VAL A 184 -5.71 -12.32 -7.70
N ARG A 185 -5.68 -13.60 -8.12
CA ARG A 185 -5.56 -13.94 -9.56
C ARG A 185 -6.71 -13.37 -10.40
N ARG A 186 -7.93 -13.33 -9.86
CA ARG A 186 -9.08 -12.71 -10.53
C ARG A 186 -8.88 -11.21 -10.73
N VAL A 187 -8.35 -10.49 -9.74
CA VAL A 187 -8.02 -9.07 -9.87
C VAL A 187 -7.03 -8.87 -11.02
N VAL A 188 -5.92 -9.62 -11.02
CA VAL A 188 -4.92 -9.54 -12.09
C VAL A 188 -5.51 -9.80 -13.48
N LYS A 189 -6.46 -10.75 -13.62
CA LYS A 189 -7.13 -11.00 -14.89
C LYS A 189 -8.00 -9.84 -15.38
N GLN A 190 -8.53 -9.02 -14.47
CA GLN A 190 -9.47 -7.93 -14.78
C GLN A 190 -8.80 -6.58 -14.97
N VAL A 191 -7.67 -6.35 -14.29
CA VAL A 191 -6.95 -5.07 -14.28
C VAL A 191 -5.98 -5.03 -15.45
N GLU A 192 -5.97 -3.96 -16.22
CA GLU A 192 -4.97 -3.75 -17.27
C GLU A 192 -3.60 -3.50 -16.66
N LEU A 193 -2.54 -3.77 -17.43
CA LEU A 193 -1.18 -3.78 -16.89
C LEU A 193 -0.72 -2.40 -16.39
N ASP A 194 -1.21 -1.35 -17.01
CA ASP A 194 -0.98 0.07 -16.64
C ASP A 194 -1.63 0.51 -15.33
N HIS A 195 -2.47 -0.34 -14.72
CA HIS A 195 -3.10 -0.13 -13.42
C HIS A 195 -2.65 -1.15 -12.35
N ILE A 196 -1.63 -1.97 -12.65
CA ILE A 196 -1.09 -2.97 -11.70
C ILE A 196 0.22 -2.47 -11.09
N LEU A 197 0.40 -2.78 -9.79
CA LEU A 197 1.63 -2.58 -9.04
C LEU A 197 2.01 -3.89 -8.33
N SER A 198 3.28 -4.04 -7.93
CA SER A 198 3.76 -5.17 -7.14
C SER A 198 4.09 -4.75 -5.72
N GLU A 199 3.71 -5.57 -4.76
CA GLU A 199 4.01 -5.36 -3.34
C GLU A 199 4.36 -6.66 -2.63
N SER A 200 5.03 -6.54 -1.49
CA SER A 200 5.30 -7.68 -0.60
C SER A 200 4.32 -7.78 0.55
N ASP A 201 3.81 -6.65 1.04
CA ASP A 201 3.09 -6.54 2.31
C ASP A 201 3.81 -7.25 3.46
N GLY A 202 5.15 -7.26 3.39
CA GLY A 202 5.96 -7.89 4.43
C GLY A 202 5.96 -7.07 5.72
N PRO A 203 5.99 -7.74 6.89
CA PRO A 203 6.28 -9.16 7.15
C PRO A 203 5.07 -10.11 7.24
N VAL A 204 3.94 -9.79 6.61
CA VAL A 204 2.78 -10.70 6.59
C VAL A 204 3.19 -12.08 6.08
N LYS A 205 2.64 -13.15 6.70
CA LYS A 205 2.99 -14.53 6.33
C LYS A 205 2.09 -15.10 5.25
N TYR A 206 2.69 -15.54 4.16
CA TYR A 206 2.05 -16.26 3.06
C TYR A 206 2.25 -17.76 3.22
N ARG A 207 1.22 -18.50 3.69
CA ARG A 207 1.29 -19.94 4.00
C ARG A 207 2.47 -20.30 4.93
N GLY A 208 2.71 -19.46 5.94
CA GLY A 208 3.76 -19.67 6.94
C GLY A 208 5.14 -19.11 6.58
N VAL A 209 5.32 -18.63 5.35
CA VAL A 209 6.57 -17.96 4.93
C VAL A 209 6.39 -16.45 5.06
N GLU A 210 7.31 -15.79 5.75
CA GLU A 210 7.32 -14.35 5.93
C GLU A 210 7.52 -13.64 4.59
N GLY A 211 6.65 -12.66 4.30
CA GLY A 211 6.77 -11.81 3.13
C GLY A 211 7.93 -10.84 3.28
N GLU A 212 8.55 -10.48 2.16
CA GLU A 212 9.61 -9.48 2.10
C GLU A 212 9.68 -8.85 0.69
N PRO A 213 10.28 -7.67 0.53
CA PRO A 213 10.34 -6.98 -0.76
C PRO A 213 10.91 -7.81 -1.91
N ALA A 214 11.79 -8.78 -1.61
CA ALA A 214 12.30 -9.72 -2.61
C ALA A 214 11.20 -10.56 -3.28
N ASN A 215 10.03 -10.72 -2.65
CA ASN A 215 8.90 -11.46 -3.20
C ASN A 215 8.21 -10.75 -4.38
N CYS A 216 8.46 -9.46 -4.62
CA CYS A 216 7.96 -8.75 -5.79
C CYS A 216 8.40 -9.43 -7.11
N LYS A 217 9.56 -10.10 -7.12
CA LYS A 217 9.99 -10.90 -8.27
C LYS A 217 9.00 -12.02 -8.58
N LEU A 218 8.61 -12.80 -7.57
CA LEU A 218 7.60 -13.85 -7.70
C LEU A 218 6.25 -13.29 -8.18
N VAL A 219 5.85 -12.13 -7.64
CA VAL A 219 4.59 -11.46 -8.03
C VAL A 219 4.60 -11.15 -9.53
N ILE A 220 5.67 -10.54 -10.03
CA ILE A 220 5.82 -10.19 -11.44
C ILE A 220 5.81 -11.44 -12.34
N GLU A 221 6.54 -12.49 -11.96
CA GLU A 221 6.53 -13.77 -12.70
C GLU A 221 5.11 -14.36 -12.79
N LYS A 222 4.32 -14.29 -11.70
CA LYS A 222 2.94 -14.77 -11.67
C LYS A 222 1.97 -13.87 -12.45
N ILE A 223 2.18 -12.56 -12.47
CA ILE A 223 1.41 -11.65 -13.32
C ILE A 223 1.69 -11.97 -14.80
N ALA A 224 2.95 -12.15 -15.17
CA ALA A 224 3.36 -12.50 -16.54
C ALA A 224 2.70 -13.81 -17.01
N GLU A 225 2.70 -14.84 -16.15
CA GLU A 225 2.01 -16.12 -16.41
C GLU A 225 0.50 -15.91 -16.66
N ILE A 226 -0.19 -15.16 -15.80
CA ILE A 226 -1.64 -14.95 -15.87
C ILE A 226 -2.03 -14.10 -17.09
N LYS A 227 -1.21 -13.10 -17.43
CA LYS A 227 -1.44 -12.17 -18.56
C LYS A 227 -0.93 -12.73 -19.91
N ASN A 228 -0.20 -13.84 -19.89
CA ASN A 228 0.49 -14.41 -21.06
C ASN A 228 1.43 -13.38 -21.73
N LEU A 229 2.24 -12.71 -20.89
CA LEU A 229 3.23 -11.73 -21.31
C LEU A 229 4.64 -12.17 -20.89
N SER A 230 5.68 -11.54 -21.45
CA SER A 230 7.03 -11.77 -20.98
C SER A 230 7.23 -11.13 -19.58
N VAL A 231 8.09 -11.74 -18.76
CA VAL A 231 8.44 -11.19 -17.43
C VAL A 231 9.00 -9.78 -17.57
N SER A 232 9.85 -9.52 -18.59
CA SER A 232 10.40 -8.19 -18.85
C SER A 232 9.33 -7.16 -19.15
N THR A 233 8.32 -7.50 -19.98
CA THR A 233 7.21 -6.58 -20.28
C THR A 233 6.45 -6.18 -19.00
N VAL A 234 6.17 -7.14 -18.13
CA VAL A 234 5.48 -6.87 -16.86
C VAL A 234 6.37 -6.05 -15.93
N GLU A 235 7.64 -6.43 -15.79
CA GLU A 235 8.61 -5.72 -14.96
C GLU A 235 8.72 -4.23 -15.36
N ASP A 236 8.90 -3.95 -16.66
CA ASP A 236 9.04 -2.59 -17.17
C ASP A 236 7.76 -1.78 -16.95
N SER A 237 6.59 -2.37 -17.22
CA SER A 237 5.30 -1.70 -17.03
C SER A 237 5.05 -1.35 -15.55
N LEU A 238 5.21 -2.32 -14.64
CA LEU A 238 4.98 -2.07 -13.22
C LEU A 238 6.00 -1.08 -12.62
N PHE A 239 7.23 -1.11 -13.12
CA PHE A 239 8.25 -0.15 -12.74
C PHE A 239 7.87 1.29 -13.15
N GLU A 240 7.46 1.49 -14.39
CA GLU A 240 7.06 2.82 -14.87
C GLU A 240 5.77 3.30 -14.18
N ASN A 241 4.79 2.42 -13.93
CA ASN A 241 3.60 2.74 -13.16
C ASN A 241 3.97 3.30 -11.77
N ALA A 242 4.80 2.57 -11.03
CA ALA A 242 5.21 2.97 -9.68
C ALA A 242 6.07 4.24 -9.72
N LYS A 243 7.01 4.35 -10.66
CA LYS A 243 7.88 5.51 -10.81
C LYS A 243 7.08 6.80 -11.09
N GLN A 244 6.09 6.73 -11.99
CA GLN A 244 5.22 7.85 -12.30
C GLN A 244 4.36 8.24 -11.10
N LEU A 245 3.73 7.25 -10.46
CA LEU A 245 2.80 7.45 -9.36
C LEU A 245 3.45 8.11 -8.14
N PHE A 246 4.64 7.64 -7.75
CA PHE A 246 5.37 8.14 -6.58
C PHE A 246 6.42 9.22 -6.93
N LYS A 247 6.56 9.59 -8.20
CA LYS A 247 7.55 10.57 -8.70
C LYS A 247 8.99 10.21 -8.28
N LEU A 248 9.38 8.94 -8.49
CA LEU A 248 10.67 8.34 -8.05
C LEU A 248 11.80 8.52 -9.09
#